data_edfe722c18732e05ed81ad53a9d97843
#
_entry.id   edfe722c18732e05ed81ad53a9d97843
#
_cell.length_a   1.000
_cell.length_b   1.000
_cell.length_c   1.000
_cell.angle_alpha   90.00
_cell.angle_beta   90.00
_cell.angle_gamma   90.00
#
_symmetry.space_group_name_H-M   'P 1'
#
loop_
_entity.id
_entity.type
_entity.pdbx_description
1 polymer ?
#
loop_
_entity_poly.entity_id
_entity_poly.type
_entity_poly.pdbx_seq_one_letter_code
_entity_poly.pdbx_strand_id
1 'polypeptide(L)'
;MLTHALCWIHAERSLNKLILPHEEKRKTLEDVQKQVWDFYKDLKAYKISPDETTKAPLEDRFEEIFTQKTNYHMLNLALDRLYENKDELLLVLERPEIPLHNNLSENDIREYVKRRKVSGSTRSELGRRCRDTFTSLKKTCRKLDVSFWEYLLDRLSRGKEIPPLPELIHQYAHAP
;
A
#
# COMPACT_ATOMS: atom_id res chain seq x y z
N MET A 1 0.29 5.34 20.00
CA MET A 1 -0.03 4.07 19.31
C MET A 1 0.31 4.26 17.85
N LEU A 2 1.04 3.36 17.21
CA LEU A 2 1.34 3.48 15.78
C LEU A 2 0.10 3.03 15.01
N THR A 3 -0.60 3.95 14.37
CA THR A 3 -1.69 3.63 13.43
C THR A 3 -1.09 3.19 12.09
N HIS A 4 -1.61 2.13 11.51
CA HIS A 4 -1.20 1.65 10.19
C HIS A 4 -2.42 1.51 9.29
N ALA A 5 -2.27 1.85 8.02
CA ALA A 5 -3.32 1.67 7.02
C ALA A 5 -3.23 0.27 6.39
N LEU A 6 -4.37 -0.34 6.16
CA LEU A 6 -4.46 -1.58 5.40
C LEU A 6 -4.57 -1.30 3.89
N CYS A 7 -4.02 -2.20 3.11
CA CYS A 7 -4.03 -2.11 1.65
C CYS A 7 -5.36 -2.64 1.09
N TRP A 8 -6.14 -1.79 0.44
CA TRP A 8 -7.43 -2.14 -0.17
C TRP A 8 -7.33 -3.25 -1.22
N ILE A 9 -6.23 -3.33 -1.96
CA ILE A 9 -6.01 -4.42 -2.93
C ILE A 9 -5.88 -5.77 -2.23
N HIS A 10 -5.28 -5.83 -1.02
CA HIS A 10 -5.21 -7.06 -0.24
C HIS A 10 -6.56 -7.39 0.42
N ALA A 11 -7.29 -6.39 0.87
CA ALA A 11 -8.63 -6.57 1.41
C ALA A 11 -9.55 -7.21 0.35
N GLU A 12 -9.60 -6.67 -0.86
CA GLU A 12 -10.38 -7.21 -1.97
C GLU A 12 -9.93 -8.63 -2.38
N ARG A 13 -8.62 -8.89 -2.44
CA ARG A 13 -8.10 -10.24 -2.73
C ARG A 13 -8.58 -11.31 -1.77
N SER A 14 -8.96 -10.98 -0.54
CA SER A 14 -9.54 -11.94 0.39
C SER A 14 -10.90 -12.47 -0.10
N LEU A 15 -11.68 -11.63 -0.76
CA LEU A 15 -12.95 -12.01 -1.39
C LEU A 15 -12.73 -12.90 -2.63
N ASN A 16 -11.72 -12.60 -3.45
CA ASN A 16 -11.37 -13.39 -4.64
C ASN A 16 -10.90 -14.82 -4.35
N LYS A 17 -10.48 -15.10 -3.11
CA LYS A 17 -10.04 -16.43 -2.69
C LYS A 17 -11.16 -17.35 -2.24
N LEU A 18 -12.39 -16.85 -2.19
CA LEU A 18 -13.52 -17.65 -1.74
C LEU A 18 -13.86 -18.73 -2.77
N ILE A 19 -14.06 -19.96 -2.29
CA ILE A 19 -14.44 -21.10 -3.10
C ILE A 19 -15.92 -20.96 -3.47
N LEU A 20 -16.24 -21.06 -4.76
CA LEU A 20 -17.59 -20.90 -5.31
C LEU A 20 -18.24 -22.25 -5.58
N PRO A 21 -19.12 -22.75 -4.70
CA PRO A 21 -19.74 -24.05 -4.91
C PRO A 21 -20.90 -24.05 -5.93
N HIS A 22 -21.56 -22.88 -6.15
CA HIS A 22 -22.73 -22.75 -7.01
C HIS A 22 -22.81 -21.39 -7.70
N GLU A 23 -23.50 -21.33 -8.85
CA GLU A 23 -23.67 -20.14 -9.68
C GLU A 23 -24.34 -18.96 -8.95
N GLU A 24 -25.35 -19.26 -8.14
CA GLU A 24 -26.05 -18.27 -7.32
C GLU A 24 -25.10 -17.53 -6.36
N LYS A 25 -24.21 -18.27 -5.70
CA LYS A 25 -23.21 -17.70 -4.77
C LYS A 25 -22.12 -16.92 -5.52
N ARG A 26 -21.84 -17.30 -6.77
CA ARG A 26 -20.96 -16.54 -7.64
C ARG A 26 -21.54 -15.13 -7.89
N LYS A 27 -22.80 -15.07 -8.31
CA LYS A 27 -23.47 -13.80 -8.58
C LYS A 27 -23.49 -12.91 -7.32
N THR A 28 -23.82 -13.48 -6.17
CA THR A 28 -23.78 -12.76 -4.89
C THR A 28 -22.39 -12.21 -4.58
N LEU A 29 -21.34 -12.98 -4.82
CA LEU A 29 -19.95 -12.53 -4.62
C LEU A 29 -19.57 -11.42 -5.61
N GLU A 30 -19.92 -11.57 -6.88
CA GLU A 30 -19.65 -10.55 -7.93
C GLU A 30 -20.35 -9.22 -7.62
N ASP A 31 -21.59 -9.26 -7.13
CA ASP A 31 -22.34 -8.08 -6.72
C ASP A 31 -21.65 -7.36 -5.55
N VAL A 32 -21.20 -8.10 -4.53
CA VAL A 32 -20.47 -7.54 -3.40
C VAL A 32 -19.10 -7.00 -3.84
N GLN A 33 -18.37 -7.74 -4.67
CA GLN A 33 -17.08 -7.25 -5.21
C GLN A 33 -17.25 -5.94 -5.99
N LYS A 34 -18.33 -5.83 -6.78
CA LYS A 34 -18.64 -4.58 -7.49
C LYS A 34 -18.87 -3.43 -6.51
N GLN A 35 -19.65 -3.64 -5.44
CA GLN A 35 -19.88 -2.63 -4.41
C GLN A 35 -18.55 -2.18 -3.77
N VAL A 36 -17.66 -3.12 -3.44
CA VAL A 36 -16.34 -2.84 -2.85
C VAL A 36 -15.46 -2.04 -3.83
N TRP A 37 -15.47 -2.39 -5.12
CA TRP A 37 -14.70 -1.65 -6.13
C TRP A 37 -15.26 -0.24 -6.40
N ASP A 38 -16.56 -0.07 -6.39
CA ASP A 38 -17.18 1.24 -6.54
C ASP A 38 -16.87 2.10 -5.31
N PHE A 39 -16.95 1.54 -4.11
CA PHE A 39 -16.52 2.22 -2.89
C PHE A 39 -15.02 2.61 -2.91
N TYR A 40 -14.15 1.74 -3.40
CA TYR A 40 -12.73 2.06 -3.58
C TYR A 40 -12.51 3.24 -4.54
N LYS A 41 -13.32 3.38 -5.60
CA LYS A 41 -13.27 4.53 -6.51
C LYS A 41 -13.67 5.82 -5.78
N ASP A 42 -14.69 5.76 -4.92
CA ASP A 42 -15.10 6.91 -4.13
C ASP A 42 -14.03 7.35 -3.14
N LEU A 43 -13.36 6.41 -2.46
CA LEU A 43 -12.19 6.71 -1.63
C LEU A 43 -11.05 7.36 -2.44
N LYS A 44 -10.83 6.94 -3.69
CA LYS A 44 -9.87 7.60 -4.57
C LYS A 44 -10.28 9.04 -4.92
N ALA A 45 -11.56 9.26 -5.20
CA ALA A 45 -12.08 10.59 -5.48
C ALA A 45 -11.95 11.50 -4.25
N TYR A 46 -12.33 10.99 -3.06
CA TYR A 46 -12.12 11.69 -1.80
C TYR A 46 -10.65 12.08 -1.57
N LYS A 47 -9.72 11.17 -1.83
CA LYS A 47 -8.29 11.43 -1.69
C LYS A 47 -7.77 12.58 -2.57
N ILE A 48 -8.36 12.78 -3.75
CA ILE A 48 -7.99 13.86 -4.68
C ILE A 48 -8.53 15.21 -4.19
N SER A 49 -9.75 15.22 -3.67
CA SER A 49 -10.42 16.41 -3.15
C SER A 49 -11.12 16.08 -1.84
N PRO A 50 -10.36 16.09 -0.71
CA PRO A 50 -10.93 15.80 0.60
C PRO A 50 -11.97 16.86 0.99
N ASP A 51 -13.15 16.38 1.41
CA ASP A 51 -14.24 17.23 1.89
C ASP A 51 -14.86 16.60 3.13
N GLU A 52 -14.93 17.37 4.19
CA GLU A 52 -15.48 16.91 5.48
C GLU A 52 -16.92 16.42 5.37
N THR A 53 -17.70 17.02 4.47
CA THR A 53 -19.11 16.64 4.26
C THR A 53 -19.28 15.26 3.63
N THR A 54 -18.25 14.73 2.97
CA THR A 54 -18.27 13.42 2.31
C THR A 54 -17.78 12.28 3.20
N LYS A 55 -17.19 12.55 4.36
CA LYS A 55 -16.69 11.53 5.28
C LYS A 55 -17.81 10.64 5.83
N ALA A 56 -18.80 11.23 6.47
CA ALA A 56 -19.90 10.49 7.06
C ALA A 56 -20.65 9.61 6.02
N PRO A 57 -21.02 10.11 4.83
CA PRO A 57 -21.57 9.25 3.78
C PRO A 57 -20.66 8.08 3.36
N LEU A 58 -19.34 8.26 3.35
CA LEU A 58 -18.41 7.17 3.04
C LEU A 58 -18.33 6.15 4.18
N GLU A 59 -18.35 6.58 5.44
CA GLU A 59 -18.41 5.69 6.58
C GLU A 59 -19.71 4.88 6.62
N ASP A 60 -20.86 5.53 6.39
CA ASP A 60 -22.15 4.87 6.32
C ASP A 60 -22.19 3.82 5.21
N ARG A 61 -21.66 4.17 4.03
CA ARG A 61 -21.57 3.23 2.91
C ARG A 61 -20.62 2.06 3.18
N PHE A 62 -19.53 2.30 3.89
CA PHE A 62 -18.65 1.22 4.34
C PHE A 62 -19.43 0.25 5.23
N GLU A 63 -20.17 0.76 6.22
CA GLU A 63 -20.99 -0.07 7.09
C GLU A 63 -22.03 -0.87 6.30
N GLU A 64 -22.76 -0.23 5.39
CA GLU A 64 -23.75 -0.90 4.56
C GLU A 64 -23.13 -2.09 3.78
N ILE A 65 -21.96 -1.90 3.16
CA ILE A 65 -21.29 -2.95 2.38
C ILE A 65 -20.78 -4.08 3.28
N PHE A 66 -20.15 -3.77 4.41
CA PHE A 66 -19.41 -4.78 5.17
C PHE A 66 -20.24 -5.43 6.29
N THR A 67 -21.41 -4.88 6.65
CA THR A 67 -22.34 -5.50 7.61
C THR A 67 -23.49 -6.25 6.95
N GLN A 68 -23.62 -6.19 5.60
CA GLN A 68 -24.67 -6.91 4.89
C GLN A 68 -24.57 -8.42 5.13
N LYS A 69 -25.70 -9.09 5.19
CA LYS A 69 -25.77 -10.55 5.31
C LYS A 69 -26.27 -11.15 4.01
N THR A 70 -25.52 -12.11 3.51
CA THR A 70 -25.80 -12.80 2.24
C THR A 70 -26.15 -14.26 2.49
N ASN A 71 -26.61 -14.95 1.46
CA ASN A 71 -26.83 -16.41 1.49
C ASN A 71 -25.53 -17.23 1.43
N TYR A 72 -24.37 -16.55 1.39
CA TYR A 72 -23.05 -17.19 1.33
C TYR A 72 -22.27 -16.97 2.64
N HIS A 73 -22.30 -17.95 3.53
CA HIS A 73 -21.68 -17.86 4.86
C HIS A 73 -20.20 -17.47 4.83
N MET A 74 -19.39 -18.05 3.91
CA MET A 74 -17.96 -17.71 3.83
C MET A 74 -17.72 -16.26 3.38
N LEU A 75 -18.62 -15.70 2.56
CA LEU A 75 -18.59 -14.29 2.20
C LEU A 75 -18.91 -13.43 3.41
N ASN A 76 -19.94 -13.78 4.20
CA ASN A 76 -20.27 -13.05 5.42
C ASN A 76 -19.09 -13.01 6.40
N LEU A 77 -18.39 -14.14 6.60
CA LEU A 77 -17.18 -14.19 7.43
C LEU A 77 -16.06 -13.32 6.89
N ALA A 78 -15.90 -13.23 5.57
CA ALA A 78 -14.91 -12.37 4.97
C ALA A 78 -15.25 -10.89 5.13
N LEU A 79 -16.53 -10.53 5.00
CA LEU A 79 -17.03 -9.17 5.24
C LEU A 79 -16.86 -8.77 6.71
N ASP A 80 -17.23 -9.63 7.65
CA ASP A 80 -17.08 -9.39 9.09
C ASP A 80 -15.60 -9.10 9.43
N ARG A 81 -14.63 -9.86 8.88
CA ARG A 81 -13.20 -9.61 9.06
C ARG A 81 -12.74 -8.27 8.49
N LEU A 82 -13.28 -7.85 7.36
CA LEU A 82 -12.96 -6.55 6.78
C LEU A 82 -13.56 -5.43 7.60
N TYR A 83 -14.76 -5.63 8.14
CA TYR A 83 -15.40 -4.70 9.04
C TYR A 83 -14.62 -4.49 10.35
N GLU A 84 -14.07 -5.56 10.93
CA GLU A 84 -13.20 -5.50 12.12
C GLU A 84 -11.97 -4.59 11.92
N ASN A 85 -11.55 -4.37 10.68
CA ASN A 85 -10.42 -3.50 10.32
C ASN A 85 -10.89 -2.16 9.72
N LYS A 86 -12.09 -1.67 10.12
CA LYS A 86 -12.67 -0.43 9.61
C LYS A 86 -11.72 0.75 9.76
N ASP A 87 -11.16 0.94 10.94
CA ASP A 87 -10.31 2.09 11.25
C ASP A 87 -9.05 2.13 10.37
N GLU A 88 -8.43 0.98 10.09
CA GLU A 88 -7.25 0.89 9.25
C GLU A 88 -7.57 1.03 7.76
N LEU A 89 -8.74 0.57 7.32
CA LEU A 89 -9.21 0.69 5.94
C LEU A 89 -9.69 2.11 5.62
N LEU A 90 -10.32 2.79 6.58
CA LEU A 90 -10.82 4.16 6.45
C LEU A 90 -9.84 5.24 6.92
N LEU A 91 -8.62 4.90 7.34
CA LEU A 91 -7.63 5.86 7.80
C LEU A 91 -7.36 6.98 6.77
N VAL A 92 -7.59 6.73 5.49
CA VAL A 92 -7.49 7.73 4.42
C VAL A 92 -8.49 8.89 4.60
N LEU A 93 -9.60 8.70 5.29
CA LEU A 93 -10.59 9.75 5.56
C LEU A 93 -10.05 10.80 6.53
N GLU A 94 -9.20 10.37 7.47
CA GLU A 94 -8.51 11.27 8.40
C GLU A 94 -7.17 11.78 7.83
N ARG A 95 -6.51 10.94 7.03
CA ARG A 95 -5.17 11.19 6.49
C ARG A 95 -5.13 10.94 4.98
N PRO A 96 -5.65 11.87 4.16
CA PRO A 96 -5.75 11.69 2.71
C PRO A 96 -4.41 11.49 1.98
N GLU A 97 -3.29 11.87 2.61
CA GLU A 97 -1.95 11.63 2.06
C GLU A 97 -1.57 10.14 2.03
N ILE A 98 -2.20 9.30 2.87
CA ILE A 98 -1.90 7.87 2.91
C ILE A 98 -2.40 7.18 1.63
N PRO A 99 -1.55 6.36 0.97
CA PRO A 99 -2.00 5.63 -0.22
C PRO A 99 -2.96 4.51 0.14
N LEU A 100 -4.02 4.32 -0.68
CA LEU A 100 -4.98 3.21 -0.53
C LEU A 100 -4.37 1.83 -0.83
N HIS A 101 -3.18 1.79 -1.40
CA HIS A 101 -2.44 0.56 -1.70
C HIS A 101 -0.94 0.78 -1.55
N ASN A 102 -0.20 -0.28 -1.26
CA ASN A 102 1.24 -0.25 -0.99
C ASN A 102 2.09 -0.87 -2.12
N ASN A 103 1.61 -0.84 -3.36
CA ASN A 103 2.26 -1.47 -4.52
C ASN A 103 3.74 -1.05 -4.69
N LEU A 104 4.07 0.23 -4.41
CA LEU A 104 5.46 0.71 -4.50
C LEU A 104 6.36 0.00 -3.50
N SER A 105 5.94 -0.08 -2.24
CA SER A 105 6.69 -0.78 -1.19
C SER A 105 6.78 -2.28 -1.45
N GLU A 106 5.70 -2.91 -1.93
CA GLU A 106 5.72 -4.32 -2.30
C GLU A 106 6.67 -4.62 -3.45
N ASN A 107 6.71 -3.78 -4.47
CA ASN A 107 7.64 -3.93 -5.59
C ASN A 107 9.09 -3.79 -5.12
N ASP A 108 9.35 -2.89 -4.18
CA ASP A 108 10.66 -2.71 -3.57
C ASP A 108 11.10 -3.97 -2.81
N ILE A 109 10.21 -4.54 -1.99
CA ILE A 109 10.47 -5.76 -1.24
C ILE A 109 10.62 -6.96 -2.19
N ARG A 110 9.77 -7.08 -3.21
CA ARG A 110 9.81 -8.16 -4.19
C ARG A 110 11.14 -8.18 -4.97
N GLU A 111 11.64 -7.02 -5.39
CA GLU A 111 12.94 -6.91 -6.05
C GLU A 111 14.06 -7.36 -5.11
N TYR A 112 14.03 -6.94 -3.85
CA TYR A 112 14.97 -7.35 -2.84
C TYR A 112 14.97 -8.88 -2.62
N VAL A 113 13.78 -9.47 -2.48
CA VAL A 113 13.62 -10.91 -2.30
C VAL A 113 14.11 -11.69 -3.51
N LYS A 114 13.81 -11.22 -4.75
CA LYS A 114 14.31 -11.84 -5.97
C LYS A 114 15.84 -11.84 -6.01
N ARG A 115 16.48 -10.72 -5.72
CA ARG A 115 17.94 -10.62 -5.66
C ARG A 115 18.54 -11.56 -4.64
N ARG A 116 17.95 -11.64 -3.44
CA ARG A 116 18.38 -12.56 -2.38
C ARG A 116 18.31 -14.03 -2.83
N LYS A 117 17.26 -14.41 -3.56
CA LYS A 117 17.09 -15.78 -4.09
C LYS A 117 18.11 -16.11 -5.17
N VAL A 118 18.44 -15.17 -6.04
CA VAL A 118 19.36 -15.36 -7.16
C VAL A 118 20.82 -15.34 -6.70
N SER A 119 21.21 -14.40 -5.83
CA SER A 119 22.59 -14.21 -5.38
C SER A 119 22.97 -15.07 -4.15
N GLY A 120 22.07 -15.91 -3.66
CA GLY A 120 22.20 -16.55 -2.37
C GLY A 120 22.03 -15.58 -1.21
N SER A 121 22.14 -16.06 0.01
CA SER A 121 22.12 -15.21 1.19
C SER A 121 23.53 -14.70 1.52
N THR A 122 23.64 -13.52 2.14
CA THR A 122 24.88 -13.04 2.72
C THR A 122 25.22 -13.88 3.95
N ARG A 123 26.47 -14.33 4.04
CA ARG A 123 26.94 -15.22 5.12
C ARG A 123 27.31 -14.48 6.40
N SER A 124 27.45 -13.15 6.36
CA SER A 124 27.85 -12.33 7.50
C SER A 124 26.85 -11.21 7.77
N GLU A 125 26.79 -10.78 9.03
CA GLU A 125 25.98 -9.63 9.45
C GLU A 125 26.40 -8.35 8.71
N LEU A 126 27.70 -8.12 8.58
CA LEU A 126 28.24 -6.98 7.85
C LEU A 126 27.79 -7.00 6.37
N GLY A 127 27.89 -8.15 5.71
CA GLY A 127 27.43 -8.31 4.33
C GLY A 127 25.93 -8.07 4.17
N ARG A 128 25.12 -8.50 5.16
CA ARG A 128 23.67 -8.20 5.18
C ARG A 128 23.42 -6.70 5.29
N ARG A 129 24.06 -6.04 6.26
CA ARG A 129 23.94 -4.58 6.45
C ARG A 129 24.37 -3.80 5.21
N CYS A 130 25.50 -4.15 4.60
CA CYS A 130 25.95 -3.53 3.36
C CYS A 130 24.90 -3.66 2.25
N ARG A 131 24.42 -4.88 2.01
CA ARG A 131 23.40 -5.11 0.98
C ARG A 131 22.13 -4.32 1.24
N ASP A 132 21.64 -4.29 2.46
CA ASP A 132 20.42 -3.57 2.84
C ASP A 132 20.60 -2.07 2.66
N THR A 133 21.73 -1.51 3.12
CA THR A 133 22.07 -0.10 2.97
C THR A 133 22.16 0.30 1.50
N PHE A 134 22.96 -0.40 0.68
CA PHE A 134 23.12 -0.06 -0.72
C PHE A 134 21.83 -0.25 -1.53
N THR A 135 21.01 -1.25 -1.19
CA THR A 135 19.71 -1.42 -1.83
C THR A 135 18.78 -0.26 -1.48
N SER A 136 18.73 0.17 -0.22
CA SER A 136 17.95 1.31 0.22
C SER A 136 18.38 2.60 -0.47
N LEU A 137 19.69 2.90 -0.44
CA LEU A 137 20.25 4.09 -1.11
C LEU A 137 19.91 4.13 -2.60
N LYS A 138 20.14 3.01 -3.31
CA LYS A 138 19.84 2.92 -4.75
C LYS A 138 18.36 3.20 -5.03
N LYS A 139 17.45 2.66 -4.22
CA LYS A 139 16.01 2.85 -4.41
C LYS A 139 15.58 4.27 -4.08
N THR A 140 16.16 4.87 -3.05
CA THR A 140 15.90 6.26 -2.69
C THR A 140 16.39 7.20 -3.80
N CYS A 141 17.60 7.02 -4.31
CA CYS A 141 18.10 7.78 -5.46
C CYS A 141 17.15 7.68 -6.65
N ARG A 142 16.70 6.45 -7.00
CA ARG A 142 15.77 6.24 -8.11
C ARG A 142 14.44 6.95 -7.92
N LYS A 143 13.91 7.00 -6.70
CA LYS A 143 12.64 7.69 -6.38
C LYS A 143 12.75 9.21 -6.46
N LEU A 144 13.97 9.73 -6.27
CA LEU A 144 14.30 11.16 -6.34
C LEU A 144 14.86 11.56 -7.71
N ASP A 145 14.83 10.65 -8.69
CA ASP A 145 15.41 10.84 -10.03
C ASP A 145 16.90 11.24 -10.01
N VAL A 146 17.64 10.70 -9.04
CA VAL A 146 19.08 10.89 -8.88
C VAL A 146 19.82 9.64 -9.33
N SER A 147 20.89 9.81 -10.14
CA SER A 147 21.77 8.70 -10.50
C SER A 147 22.46 8.15 -9.26
N PHE A 148 22.23 6.87 -8.95
CA PHE A 148 22.88 6.23 -7.79
C PHE A 148 24.40 6.22 -7.90
N TRP A 149 24.95 6.04 -9.12
CA TRP A 149 26.39 6.03 -9.33
C TRP A 149 27.02 7.41 -9.16
N GLU A 150 26.40 8.45 -9.68
CA GLU A 150 26.86 9.83 -9.50
C GLU A 150 26.79 10.23 -8.03
N TYR A 151 25.68 9.91 -7.34
CA TYR A 151 25.57 10.14 -5.91
C TYR A 151 26.66 9.42 -5.11
N LEU A 152 26.94 8.14 -5.44
CA LEU A 152 27.98 7.37 -4.74
C LEU A 152 29.37 7.93 -5.01
N LEU A 153 29.70 8.27 -6.26
CA LEU A 153 30.97 8.91 -6.62
C LEU A 153 31.15 10.25 -5.91
N ASP A 154 30.12 11.08 -5.90
CA ASP A 154 30.14 12.36 -5.19
C ASP A 154 30.43 12.21 -3.69
N ARG A 155 29.82 11.22 -3.04
CA ARG A 155 30.11 10.92 -1.63
C ARG A 155 31.53 10.41 -1.40
N LEU A 156 32.06 9.57 -2.28
CA LEU A 156 33.40 9.00 -2.17
C LEU A 156 34.51 10.01 -2.53
N SER A 157 34.28 10.84 -3.54
CA SER A 157 35.23 11.89 -3.96
C SER A 157 35.21 13.14 -3.06
N ARG A 158 34.28 13.20 -2.10
CA ARG A 158 34.01 14.36 -1.23
C ARG A 158 33.62 15.63 -2.00
N GLY A 159 33.12 15.49 -3.22
CA GLY A 159 32.68 16.59 -4.09
C GLY A 159 31.58 17.42 -3.46
N LYS A 160 30.58 16.77 -2.82
CA LYS A 160 29.40 17.37 -2.19
C LYS A 160 28.58 18.25 -3.15
N GLU A 161 28.64 17.95 -4.44
CA GLU A 161 27.85 18.65 -5.45
C GLU A 161 26.39 18.24 -5.42
N ILE A 162 26.11 16.97 -5.07
CA ILE A 162 24.74 16.46 -4.91
C ILE A 162 24.33 16.59 -3.44
N PRO A 163 23.20 17.24 -3.10
CA PRO A 163 22.72 17.35 -1.73
C PRO A 163 22.55 15.97 -1.08
N PRO A 164 22.68 15.84 0.25
CA PRO A 164 22.38 14.60 0.96
C PRO A 164 20.95 14.13 0.70
N LEU A 165 20.72 12.81 0.60
CA LEU A 165 19.38 12.26 0.35
C LEU A 165 18.30 12.75 1.33
N PRO A 166 18.56 12.94 2.65
CA PRO A 166 17.55 13.53 3.54
C PRO A 166 17.09 14.93 3.11
N GLU A 167 17.99 15.77 2.63
CA GLU A 167 17.66 17.11 2.11
C GLU A 167 16.82 17.01 0.84
N LEU A 168 17.22 16.15 -0.09
CA LEU A 168 16.45 15.90 -1.31
C LEU A 168 15.05 15.35 -1.01
N ILE A 169 14.91 14.46 -0.02
CA ILE A 169 13.61 13.93 0.41
C ILE A 169 12.74 15.08 0.93
N HIS A 170 13.29 15.98 1.76
CA HIS A 170 12.55 17.13 2.27
C HIS A 170 12.11 18.07 1.14
N GLN A 171 13.00 18.37 0.21
CA GLN A 171 12.68 19.21 -0.96
C GLN A 171 11.56 18.58 -1.82
N TYR A 172 11.62 17.26 -2.03
CA TYR A 172 10.61 16.54 -2.82
C TYR A 172 9.26 16.46 -2.11
N ALA A 173 9.25 16.32 -0.78
CA ALA A 173 8.02 16.26 0.01
C ALA A 173 7.29 17.61 0.11
N HIS A 174 7.99 18.72 -0.14
CA HIS A 174 7.46 20.08 -0.07
C HIS A 174 7.40 20.76 -1.46
N ALA A 175 7.67 20.03 -2.53
CA ALA A 175 7.44 20.53 -3.88
C ALA A 175 5.93 20.69 -4.13
N PRO A 176 5.48 21.82 -4.71
CA PRO A 176 4.08 22.15 -4.94
C PRO A 176 3.39 21.18 -5.90
#